data_76617ec2379262a513450f109a9dc839
#
_entry.id   76617ec2379262a513450f109a9dc839
#
_cell.length_a   1.000
_cell.length_b   1.000
_cell.length_c   1.000
_cell.angle_alpha   90.00
_cell.angle_beta   90.00
_cell.angle_gamma   90.00
#
_symmetry.space_group_name_H-M   'P 1'
#
loop_
_entity.id
_entity.type
_entity.pdbx_description
1 polymer ?
#
loop_
_entity_poly.entity_id
_entity_poly.type
_entity_poly.pdbx_seq_one_letter_code
_entity_poly.pdbx_strand_id
1 'polypeptide(L)'
;FSNGIAYVQAAIEKGLDPNIFGQRLSFFFNAHNGFLEEIAKFRAAREIWAEIMKKRFRVTNEKAMMCRFHVQTGGSTLTAQQVENNITRTAIQALSAVLGGAQSLHTNSFDEALALPTPKSAKIALRTQQIIAHETGVTNHVDPLANSEQIEKLTKNIIIEVRDIIDQIDDKGGAIDAIEVGWTQQEIA
;
A
#
# COMPACT_ATOMS: atom_id res chain seq x y z
N PHE A 1 -5.73 5.64 5.24
CA PHE A 1 -6.28 6.82 4.54
C PHE A 1 -6.74 7.92 5.48
N SER A 2 -7.29 7.62 6.65
CA SER A 2 -7.79 8.64 7.56
C SER A 2 -6.74 9.69 7.95
N ASN A 3 -5.47 9.29 8.17
CA ASN A 3 -4.38 10.25 8.36
C ASN A 3 -4.15 11.12 7.11
N GLY A 4 -4.23 10.53 5.92
CA GLY A 4 -4.12 11.27 4.66
C GLY A 4 -5.25 12.28 4.49
N ILE A 5 -6.47 11.93 4.89
CA ILE A 5 -7.63 12.84 4.91
C ILE A 5 -7.35 14.02 5.84
N ALA A 6 -6.86 13.75 7.06
CA ALA A 6 -6.54 14.80 8.02
C ALA A 6 -5.46 15.76 7.49
N TYR A 7 -4.43 15.25 6.83
CA TYR A 7 -3.39 16.09 6.22
C TYR A 7 -3.91 16.96 5.08
N VAL A 8 -4.76 16.40 4.20
CA VAL A 8 -5.38 17.17 3.12
C VAL A 8 -6.29 18.25 3.68
N GLN A 9 -7.10 17.92 4.68
CA GLN A 9 -7.99 18.87 5.35
C GLN A 9 -7.20 20.04 5.95
N ALA A 10 -6.17 19.74 6.74
CA ALA A 10 -5.32 20.76 7.35
C ALA A 10 -4.62 21.67 6.32
N ALA A 11 -4.19 21.10 5.19
CA ALA A 11 -3.59 21.89 4.10
C ALA A 11 -4.60 22.84 3.45
N ILE A 12 -5.84 22.38 3.22
CA ILE A 12 -6.92 23.21 2.68
C ILE A 12 -7.28 24.34 3.64
N GLU A 13 -7.37 24.09 4.94
CA GLU A 13 -7.63 25.09 5.97
C GLU A 13 -6.54 26.19 6.03
N LYS A 14 -5.33 25.87 5.60
CA LYS A 14 -4.22 26.84 5.43
C LYS A 14 -4.25 27.54 4.07
N GLY A 15 -5.29 27.35 3.26
CA GLY A 15 -5.49 28.03 1.98
C GLY A 15 -4.76 27.39 0.79
N LEU A 16 -4.27 26.14 0.93
CA LEU A 16 -3.63 25.45 -0.19
C LEU A 16 -4.67 24.78 -1.10
N ASP A 17 -4.43 24.83 -2.41
CA ASP A 17 -5.30 24.20 -3.40
C ASP A 17 -5.00 22.70 -3.54
N PRO A 18 -5.95 21.81 -3.22
CA PRO A 18 -5.76 20.36 -3.31
C PRO A 18 -5.53 19.88 -4.76
N ASN A 19 -5.94 20.62 -5.78
CA ASN A 19 -5.62 20.33 -7.18
C ASN A 19 -4.12 20.50 -7.49
N ILE A 20 -3.41 21.29 -6.70
CA ILE A 20 -1.98 21.53 -6.86
C ILE A 20 -1.18 20.59 -5.97
N PHE A 21 -1.36 20.66 -4.64
CA PHE A 21 -0.54 19.86 -3.72
C PHE A 21 -0.88 18.38 -3.77
N GLY A 22 -2.11 17.99 -4.07
CA GLY A 22 -2.54 16.59 -4.20
C GLY A 22 -1.69 15.78 -5.19
N GLN A 23 -1.12 16.44 -6.21
CA GLN A 23 -0.20 15.82 -7.15
C GLN A 23 1.12 15.37 -6.52
N ARG A 24 1.44 15.82 -5.31
CA ARG A 24 2.67 15.51 -4.58
C ARG A 24 2.47 14.48 -3.46
N LEU A 25 1.23 14.14 -3.16
CA LEU A 25 0.92 13.14 -2.14
C LEU A 25 1.36 11.75 -2.60
N SER A 26 1.90 11.00 -1.68
CA SER A 26 2.27 9.60 -1.87
C SER A 26 2.07 8.82 -0.58
N PHE A 27 1.92 7.52 -0.71
CA PHE A 27 1.69 6.60 0.39
C PHE A 27 2.82 5.58 0.49
N PHE A 28 2.89 4.97 1.63
CA PHE A 28 3.76 3.83 1.88
C PHE A 28 2.88 2.65 2.32
N PHE A 29 2.93 1.55 1.58
CA PHE A 29 2.21 0.33 1.91
C PHE A 29 3.17 -0.84 2.10
N ASN A 30 2.71 -1.82 2.86
CA ASN A 30 3.38 -3.08 3.05
C ASN A 30 2.81 -4.12 2.06
N ALA A 31 3.65 -5.01 1.49
CA ALA A 31 3.21 -6.25 0.87
C ALA A 31 3.45 -7.39 1.83
N HIS A 32 2.38 -7.86 2.46
CA HIS A 32 2.37 -8.88 3.49
C HIS A 32 2.07 -10.28 2.93
N ASN A 33 1.70 -11.22 3.76
CA ASN A 33 1.17 -12.52 3.34
C ASN A 33 -0.25 -12.35 2.75
N GLY A 34 -0.75 -13.35 2.02
CA GLY A 34 -2.05 -13.24 1.35
C GLY A 34 -1.91 -12.68 -0.07
N PHE A 35 -1.25 -13.42 -0.95
CA PHE A 35 -0.85 -12.99 -2.30
C PHE A 35 -1.97 -12.28 -3.09
N LEU A 36 -3.15 -12.88 -3.17
CA LEU A 36 -4.28 -12.30 -3.92
C LEU A 36 -4.90 -11.10 -3.20
N GLU A 37 -4.95 -11.14 -1.88
CA GLU A 37 -5.46 -10.03 -1.06
C GLU A 37 -4.58 -8.79 -1.17
N GLU A 38 -3.25 -8.96 -1.18
CA GLU A 38 -2.31 -7.86 -1.36
C GLU A 38 -2.48 -7.18 -2.72
N ILE A 39 -2.66 -7.96 -3.79
CA ILE A 39 -2.97 -7.42 -5.12
C ILE A 39 -4.27 -6.61 -5.09
N ALA A 40 -5.32 -7.17 -4.51
CA ALA A 40 -6.62 -6.53 -4.37
C ALA A 40 -6.55 -5.26 -3.51
N LYS A 41 -5.77 -5.28 -2.43
CA LYS A 41 -5.53 -4.12 -1.56
C LYS A 41 -4.97 -2.93 -2.32
N PHE A 42 -3.96 -3.12 -3.16
CA PHE A 42 -3.38 -2.03 -3.95
C PHE A 42 -4.34 -1.48 -5.01
N ARG A 43 -5.20 -2.32 -5.58
CA ARG A 43 -6.27 -1.91 -6.48
C ARG A 43 -7.32 -1.08 -5.74
N ALA A 44 -7.80 -1.58 -4.61
CA ALA A 44 -8.75 -0.90 -3.73
C ALA A 44 -8.20 0.45 -3.25
N ALA A 45 -6.93 0.52 -2.87
CA ALA A 45 -6.29 1.75 -2.42
C ALA A 45 -6.35 2.87 -3.46
N ARG A 46 -6.12 2.56 -4.74
CA ARG A 46 -6.21 3.55 -5.82
C ARG A 46 -7.63 4.06 -6.00
N GLU A 47 -8.62 3.17 -5.99
CA GLU A 47 -10.03 3.54 -6.13
C GLU A 47 -10.52 4.40 -4.96
N ILE A 48 -10.27 3.95 -3.73
CA ILE A 48 -10.68 4.64 -2.51
C ILE A 48 -10.08 6.06 -2.46
N TRP A 49 -8.77 6.20 -2.70
CA TRP A 49 -8.13 7.50 -2.65
C TRP A 49 -8.63 8.46 -3.72
N ALA A 50 -8.81 7.97 -4.95
CA ALA A 50 -9.36 8.78 -6.03
C ALA A 50 -10.79 9.26 -5.70
N GLU A 51 -11.60 8.39 -5.10
CA GLU A 51 -12.96 8.73 -4.66
C GLU A 51 -12.95 9.77 -3.53
N ILE A 52 -12.08 9.61 -2.52
CA ILE A 52 -11.92 10.57 -1.42
C ILE A 52 -11.56 11.95 -1.98
N MET A 53 -10.54 12.04 -2.82
CA MET A 53 -10.10 13.31 -3.39
C MET A 53 -11.21 13.96 -4.23
N LYS A 54 -11.92 13.18 -5.03
CA LYS A 54 -13.00 13.66 -5.88
C LYS A 54 -14.25 14.08 -5.11
N LYS A 55 -14.73 13.22 -4.20
CA LYS A 55 -16.04 13.44 -3.55
C LYS A 55 -15.92 14.30 -2.29
N ARG A 56 -14.93 14.05 -1.45
CA ARG A 56 -14.75 14.77 -0.18
C ARG A 56 -14.10 16.14 -0.38
N PHE A 57 -13.03 16.19 -1.18
CA PHE A 57 -12.25 17.42 -1.40
C PHE A 57 -12.54 18.15 -2.72
N ARG A 58 -13.47 17.61 -3.52
CA ARG A 58 -13.93 18.20 -4.80
C ARG A 58 -12.78 18.50 -5.78
N VAL A 59 -11.74 17.67 -5.74
CA VAL A 59 -10.62 17.77 -6.67
C VAL A 59 -11.10 17.42 -8.07
N THR A 60 -10.66 18.19 -9.06
CA THR A 60 -10.97 18.00 -10.48
C THR A 60 -9.76 17.57 -11.31
N ASN A 61 -8.56 17.81 -10.79
CA ASN A 61 -7.31 17.41 -11.44
C ASN A 61 -7.05 15.91 -11.23
N GLU A 62 -7.11 15.12 -12.30
CA GLU A 62 -6.91 13.66 -12.24
C GLU A 62 -5.56 13.27 -11.61
N LYS A 63 -4.48 14.05 -11.88
CA LYS A 63 -3.17 13.78 -11.28
C LYS A 63 -3.15 13.93 -9.76
N ALA A 64 -4.01 14.79 -9.22
CA ALA A 64 -4.15 15.01 -7.79
C ALA A 64 -5.02 13.93 -7.10
N MET A 65 -5.80 13.15 -7.87
CA MET A 65 -6.58 12.03 -7.39
C MET A 65 -5.80 10.71 -7.38
N MET A 66 -4.62 10.66 -8.02
CA MET A 66 -3.83 9.42 -8.11
C MET A 66 -3.26 9.02 -6.75
N CYS A 67 -3.52 7.78 -6.33
CA CYS A 67 -2.84 7.15 -5.21
C CYS A 67 -1.48 6.61 -5.68
N ARG A 68 -0.42 7.39 -5.48
CA ARG A 68 0.95 6.93 -5.71
C ARG A 68 1.48 6.32 -4.44
N PHE A 69 2.17 5.20 -4.55
CA PHE A 69 2.68 4.55 -3.36
C PHE A 69 3.98 3.79 -3.60
N HIS A 70 4.78 3.77 -2.56
CA HIS A 70 5.90 2.86 -2.39
C HIS A 70 5.41 1.61 -1.66
N VAL A 71 5.94 0.45 -2.01
CA VAL A 71 5.69 -0.80 -1.29
C VAL A 71 6.99 -1.36 -0.73
N GLN A 72 6.95 -1.79 0.51
CA GLN A 72 7.97 -2.62 1.12
C GLN A 72 7.39 -4.01 1.39
N THR A 73 8.14 -5.06 1.13
CA THR A 73 7.75 -6.43 1.53
C THR A 73 7.69 -6.55 3.06
N GLY A 74 6.87 -7.48 3.56
CA GLY A 74 6.54 -7.57 4.99
C GLY A 74 7.67 -8.12 5.85
N GLY A 75 8.52 -7.27 6.43
CA GLY A 75 9.61 -7.68 7.32
C GLY A 75 9.12 -8.51 8.51
N SER A 76 7.97 -8.18 9.08
CA SER A 76 7.35 -8.91 10.19
C SER A 76 6.95 -10.36 9.86
N THR A 77 6.91 -10.73 8.59
CA THR A 77 6.60 -12.10 8.13
C THR A 77 7.83 -12.99 8.04
N LEU A 78 9.02 -12.41 8.11
CA LEU A 78 10.28 -13.11 7.97
C LEU A 78 10.70 -13.75 9.29
N THR A 79 11.34 -14.91 9.20
CA THR A 79 11.69 -15.71 10.37
C THR A 79 13.20 -15.85 10.53
N ALA A 80 13.66 -15.97 11.77
CA ALA A 80 15.06 -16.26 12.09
C ALA A 80 15.43 -17.72 11.76
N GLN A 81 14.45 -18.63 11.85
CA GLN A 81 14.63 -20.05 11.53
C GLN A 81 14.56 -20.25 10.03
N GLN A 82 15.45 -21.10 9.49
CA GLN A 82 15.55 -21.36 8.05
C GLN A 82 15.55 -20.07 7.24
N VAL A 83 16.47 -19.21 7.58
CA VAL A 83 16.51 -17.82 7.15
C VAL A 83 16.54 -17.66 5.63
N GLU A 84 17.12 -18.61 4.89
CA GLU A 84 17.17 -18.60 3.42
C GLU A 84 15.76 -18.70 2.79
N ASN A 85 14.79 -19.33 3.46
CA ASN A 85 13.41 -19.35 2.97
C ASN A 85 12.77 -17.97 2.91
N ASN A 86 13.33 -16.98 3.60
CA ASN A 86 12.88 -15.59 3.50
C ASN A 86 13.08 -15.01 2.09
N ILE A 87 14.04 -15.51 1.31
CA ILE A 87 14.21 -15.14 -0.11
C ILE A 87 12.92 -15.43 -0.89
N THR A 88 12.36 -16.62 -0.71
CA THR A 88 11.12 -17.03 -1.37
C THR A 88 9.93 -16.20 -0.87
N ARG A 89 9.82 -15.97 0.44
CA ARG A 89 8.74 -15.13 1.00
C ARG A 89 8.77 -13.73 0.40
N THR A 90 9.94 -13.10 0.42
CA THR A 90 10.14 -11.76 -0.15
C THR A 90 9.84 -11.72 -1.65
N ALA A 91 10.23 -12.74 -2.41
CA ALA A 91 9.97 -12.81 -3.84
C ALA A 91 8.46 -12.86 -4.15
N ILE A 92 7.70 -13.67 -3.40
CA ILE A 92 6.23 -13.77 -3.57
C ILE A 92 5.54 -12.47 -3.20
N GLN A 93 5.93 -11.83 -2.10
CA GLN A 93 5.40 -10.53 -1.68
C GLN A 93 5.74 -9.43 -2.69
N ALA A 94 6.97 -9.41 -3.20
CA ALA A 94 7.38 -8.46 -4.24
C ALA A 94 6.57 -8.64 -5.53
N LEU A 95 6.29 -9.90 -5.92
CA LEU A 95 5.46 -10.19 -7.09
C LEU A 95 4.02 -9.71 -6.89
N SER A 96 3.44 -9.85 -5.69
CA SER A 96 2.11 -9.30 -5.41
C SER A 96 2.07 -7.77 -5.53
N ALA A 97 3.12 -7.08 -5.07
CA ALA A 97 3.25 -5.63 -5.21
C ALA A 97 3.33 -5.19 -6.68
N VAL A 98 4.09 -5.92 -7.49
CA VAL A 98 4.22 -5.65 -8.94
C VAL A 98 2.88 -5.87 -9.65
N LEU A 99 2.22 -7.00 -9.42
CA LEU A 99 0.90 -7.30 -9.98
C LEU A 99 -0.19 -6.34 -9.46
N GLY A 100 -0.03 -5.83 -8.26
CA GLY A 100 -0.88 -4.81 -7.66
C GLY A 100 -0.64 -3.39 -8.18
N GLY A 101 0.41 -3.17 -9.00
CA GLY A 101 0.69 -1.89 -9.65
C GLY A 101 1.43 -0.87 -8.78
N ALA A 102 2.35 -1.31 -7.93
CA ALA A 102 3.23 -0.44 -7.16
C ALA A 102 4.14 0.42 -8.07
N GLN A 103 4.36 1.71 -7.71
CA GLN A 103 5.24 2.60 -8.47
C GLN A 103 6.71 2.45 -8.06
N SER A 104 6.98 2.07 -6.84
CA SER A 104 8.33 1.74 -6.36
C SER A 104 8.26 0.61 -5.33
N LEU A 105 9.34 -0.15 -5.22
CA LEU A 105 9.37 -1.37 -4.43
C LEU A 105 10.69 -1.49 -3.66
N HIS A 106 10.60 -1.84 -2.38
CA HIS A 106 11.69 -2.32 -1.57
C HIS A 106 11.47 -3.80 -1.23
N THR A 107 12.49 -4.61 -1.41
CA THR A 107 12.53 -6.01 -0.99
C THR A 107 13.43 -6.17 0.22
N ASN A 108 12.91 -6.72 1.31
CA ASN A 108 13.70 -7.00 2.50
C ASN A 108 14.76 -8.07 2.21
N SER A 109 15.91 -7.93 2.86
CA SER A 109 16.93 -8.98 2.81
C SER A 109 16.52 -10.19 3.65
N PHE A 110 17.02 -11.36 3.31
CA PHE A 110 16.63 -12.60 3.97
C PHE A 110 17.01 -12.65 5.46
N ASP A 111 17.98 -11.87 5.87
CA ASP A 111 18.47 -11.74 7.25
C ASP A 111 17.76 -10.65 8.08
N GLU A 112 16.72 -10.03 7.55
CA GLU A 112 15.94 -8.96 8.21
C GLU A 112 15.49 -9.32 9.64
N ALA A 113 15.15 -10.59 9.89
CA ALA A 113 14.73 -11.05 11.22
C ALA A 113 15.93 -11.21 12.20
N LEU A 114 17.14 -11.09 11.74
CA LEU A 114 18.36 -11.30 12.54
C LEU A 114 19.09 -10.00 12.85
N ALA A 115 19.32 -9.17 11.84
CA ALA A 115 20.16 -7.98 11.95
C ALA A 115 20.01 -7.07 10.71
N LEU A 116 20.83 -6.02 10.64
CA LEU A 116 21.01 -5.23 9.43
C LEU A 116 21.59 -6.09 8.30
N PRO A 117 21.22 -5.80 7.03
CA PRO A 117 21.63 -6.63 5.90
C PRO A 117 23.14 -6.64 5.69
N THR A 118 23.66 -7.82 5.36
CA THR A 118 25.02 -7.97 4.84
C THR A 118 25.08 -7.55 3.36
N PRO A 119 26.28 -7.27 2.80
CA PRO A 119 26.40 -7.03 1.37
C PRO A 119 25.86 -8.16 0.48
N LYS A 120 25.94 -9.41 0.94
CA LYS A 120 25.40 -10.58 0.24
C LYS A 120 23.86 -10.56 0.26
N SER A 121 23.25 -10.37 1.42
CA SER A 121 21.80 -10.40 1.56
C SER A 121 21.14 -9.21 0.85
N ALA A 122 21.72 -8.01 0.94
CA ALA A 122 21.27 -6.82 0.22
C ALA A 122 21.33 -7.02 -1.31
N LYS A 123 22.41 -7.66 -1.80
CA LYS A 123 22.54 -7.99 -3.23
C LYS A 123 21.45 -8.97 -3.69
N ILE A 124 21.15 -9.99 -2.90
CA ILE A 124 20.07 -10.96 -3.21
C ILE A 124 18.72 -10.25 -3.24
N ALA A 125 18.42 -9.40 -2.26
CA ALA A 125 17.20 -8.62 -2.22
C ALA A 125 16.99 -7.75 -3.48
N LEU A 126 18.07 -7.05 -3.92
CA LEU A 126 18.03 -6.28 -5.15
C LEU A 126 17.84 -7.18 -6.39
N ARG A 127 18.55 -8.31 -6.46
CA ARG A 127 18.41 -9.24 -7.59
C ARG A 127 17.03 -9.86 -7.68
N THR A 128 16.34 -10.07 -6.55
CA THR A 128 14.96 -10.54 -6.53
C THR A 128 14.04 -9.62 -7.35
N GLN A 129 14.16 -8.31 -7.22
CA GLN A 129 13.40 -7.36 -8.04
C GLN A 129 13.75 -7.48 -9.54
N GLN A 130 15.04 -7.63 -9.84
CA GLN A 130 15.51 -7.75 -11.24
C GLN A 130 15.03 -9.05 -11.90
N ILE A 131 15.00 -10.17 -11.16
CA ILE A 131 14.42 -11.43 -11.64
C ILE A 131 12.94 -11.24 -11.97
N ILE A 132 12.17 -10.63 -11.07
CA ILE A 132 10.76 -10.35 -11.33
C ILE A 132 10.59 -9.48 -12.59
N ALA A 133 11.39 -8.43 -12.73
CA ALA A 133 11.30 -7.50 -13.84
C ALA A 133 11.69 -8.11 -15.19
N HIS A 134 12.68 -8.98 -15.23
CA HIS A 134 13.32 -9.40 -16.49
C HIS A 134 13.10 -10.87 -16.86
N GLU A 135 12.72 -11.73 -15.91
CA GLU A 135 12.66 -13.17 -16.13
C GLU A 135 11.23 -13.74 -16.03
N THR A 136 10.28 -13.00 -15.45
CA THR A 136 8.90 -13.50 -15.26
C THR A 136 7.94 -13.16 -16.39
N GLY A 137 8.27 -12.18 -17.22
CA GLY A 137 7.36 -11.62 -18.23
C GLY A 137 6.19 -10.80 -17.69
N VAL A 138 6.06 -10.64 -16.37
CA VAL A 138 4.94 -9.91 -15.75
C VAL A 138 4.86 -8.45 -16.18
N THR A 139 5.98 -7.85 -16.52
CA THR A 139 6.07 -6.45 -16.99
C THR A 139 5.65 -6.26 -18.44
N ASN A 140 5.40 -7.33 -19.19
CA ASN A 140 4.99 -7.26 -20.61
C ASN A 140 3.51 -6.90 -20.76
N HIS A 141 2.73 -6.95 -19.72
CA HIS A 141 1.29 -6.73 -19.74
C HIS A 141 0.87 -5.70 -18.69
N VAL A 142 -0.03 -4.81 -19.11
CA VAL A 142 -0.68 -3.87 -18.19
C VAL A 142 -1.84 -4.59 -17.52
N ASP A 143 -1.86 -4.59 -16.19
CA ASP A 143 -2.90 -5.19 -15.36
C ASP A 143 -3.32 -6.61 -15.81
N PRO A 144 -2.41 -7.59 -15.74
CA PRO A 144 -2.68 -8.94 -16.26
C PRO A 144 -3.78 -9.68 -15.50
N LEU A 145 -4.21 -9.17 -14.34
CA LEU A 145 -5.27 -9.74 -13.51
C LEU A 145 -6.60 -8.97 -13.62
N ALA A 146 -6.71 -8.00 -14.54
CA ALA A 146 -7.95 -7.31 -14.82
C ALA A 146 -9.07 -8.30 -15.19
N ASN A 147 -10.27 -8.05 -14.67
CA ASN A 147 -11.46 -8.89 -14.87
C ASN A 147 -11.36 -10.32 -14.29
N SER A 148 -10.38 -10.60 -13.45
CA SER A 148 -10.40 -11.81 -12.63
C SER A 148 -11.53 -11.71 -11.60
N GLU A 149 -12.54 -12.56 -11.69
CA GLU A 149 -13.70 -12.55 -10.78
C GLU A 149 -13.27 -12.51 -9.32
N GLN A 150 -12.29 -13.33 -8.95
CA GLN A 150 -11.78 -13.39 -7.58
C GLN A 150 -11.08 -12.10 -7.14
N ILE A 151 -10.25 -11.52 -7.99
CA ILE A 151 -9.55 -10.25 -7.67
C ILE A 151 -10.55 -9.11 -7.55
N GLU A 152 -11.51 -9.01 -8.47
CA GLU A 152 -12.53 -7.96 -8.42
C GLU A 152 -13.42 -8.10 -7.17
N LYS A 153 -13.76 -9.32 -6.76
CA LYS A 153 -14.52 -9.59 -5.54
C LYS A 153 -13.73 -9.17 -4.29
N LEU A 154 -12.46 -9.58 -4.18
CA LEU A 154 -11.59 -9.19 -3.06
C LEU A 154 -11.41 -7.66 -3.01
N THR A 155 -11.20 -7.03 -4.15
CA THR A 155 -11.06 -5.56 -4.25
C THR A 155 -12.31 -4.86 -3.71
N LYS A 156 -13.51 -5.30 -4.11
CA LYS A 156 -14.78 -4.73 -3.63
C LYS A 156 -14.97 -4.92 -2.13
N ASN A 157 -14.65 -6.10 -1.61
CA ASN A 157 -14.77 -6.36 -0.17
C ASN A 157 -13.86 -5.43 0.64
N ILE A 158 -12.60 -5.30 0.23
CA ILE A 158 -11.64 -4.38 0.88
C ILE A 158 -12.14 -2.93 0.83
N ILE A 159 -12.72 -2.49 -0.30
CA ILE A 159 -13.29 -1.14 -0.41
C ILE A 159 -14.41 -0.92 0.61
N ILE A 160 -15.30 -1.90 0.77
CA ILE A 160 -16.41 -1.81 1.72
C ILE A 160 -15.88 -1.71 3.16
N GLU A 161 -14.99 -2.60 3.55
CA GLU A 161 -14.41 -2.65 4.89
C GLU A 161 -13.62 -1.36 5.21
N VAL A 162 -12.83 -0.87 4.27
CA VAL A 162 -12.06 0.37 4.47
C VAL A 162 -12.96 1.59 4.59
N ARG A 163 -14.06 1.66 3.82
CA ARG A 163 -15.03 2.76 3.96
C ARG A 163 -15.70 2.73 5.33
N ASP A 164 -16.12 1.56 5.79
CA ASP A 164 -16.72 1.42 7.12
C ASP A 164 -15.76 1.90 8.24
N ILE A 165 -14.49 1.54 8.17
CA ILE A 165 -13.47 2.02 9.12
C ILE A 165 -13.28 3.55 9.03
N ILE A 166 -13.27 4.11 7.82
CA ILE A 166 -13.15 5.57 7.64
C ILE A 166 -14.36 6.27 8.24
N ASP A 167 -15.57 5.76 8.01
CA ASP A 167 -16.81 6.32 8.55
C ASP A 167 -16.80 6.25 10.10
N GLN A 168 -16.36 5.15 10.69
CA GLN A 168 -16.20 5.02 12.14
C GLN A 168 -15.20 6.04 12.72
N ILE A 169 -14.12 6.33 12.01
CA ILE A 169 -13.14 7.34 12.40
C ILE A 169 -13.72 8.76 12.27
N ASP A 170 -14.46 9.01 11.19
CA ASP A 170 -15.14 10.30 10.97
C ASP A 170 -16.19 10.58 12.06
N ASP A 171 -16.94 9.57 12.50
CA ASP A 171 -17.90 9.67 13.61
C ASP A 171 -17.24 10.06 14.95
N LYS A 172 -15.93 9.85 15.10
CA LYS A 172 -15.14 10.25 16.26
C LYS A 172 -14.51 11.66 16.12
N GLY A 173 -14.82 12.37 15.05
CA GLY A 173 -14.24 13.68 14.77
C GLY A 173 -13.03 13.64 13.82
N GLY A 174 -12.70 12.46 13.29
CA GLY A 174 -11.57 12.27 12.38
C GLY A 174 -10.36 11.60 13.03
N ALA A 175 -9.29 11.47 12.27
CA ALA A 175 -8.12 10.68 12.68
C ALA A 175 -7.43 11.21 13.93
N ILE A 176 -7.38 12.54 14.11
CA ILE A 176 -6.71 13.16 15.27
C ILE A 176 -7.50 12.84 16.55
N ASP A 177 -8.79 13.12 16.55
CA ASP A 177 -9.66 12.87 17.73
C ASP A 177 -9.74 11.38 18.07
N ALA A 178 -9.80 10.49 17.06
CA ALA A 178 -9.78 9.04 17.26
C ALA A 178 -8.48 8.56 17.95
N ILE A 179 -7.33 9.19 17.63
CA ILE A 179 -6.04 8.91 18.29
C ILE A 179 -6.04 9.45 19.72
N GLU A 180 -6.52 10.68 19.93
CA GLU A 180 -6.52 11.34 21.23
C GLU A 180 -7.39 10.61 22.26
N VAL A 181 -8.53 10.05 21.84
CA VAL A 181 -9.38 9.22 22.72
C VAL A 181 -8.89 7.77 22.85
N GLY A 182 -7.80 7.39 22.19
CA GLY A 182 -7.21 6.06 22.27
C GLY A 182 -7.93 4.97 21.46
N TRP A 183 -8.93 5.31 20.66
CA TRP A 183 -9.71 4.35 19.88
C TRP A 183 -8.84 3.63 18.83
N THR A 184 -8.03 4.38 18.09
CA THR A 184 -7.14 3.81 17.06
C THR A 184 -6.18 2.78 17.65
N GLN A 185 -5.65 3.03 18.86
CA GLN A 185 -4.75 2.11 19.54
C GLN A 185 -5.46 0.84 20.00
N GLN A 186 -6.73 0.94 20.40
CA GLN A 186 -7.54 -0.21 20.80
C GLN A 186 -7.89 -1.12 19.63
N GLU A 187 -8.20 -0.54 18.47
CA GLU A 187 -8.52 -1.31 17.25
C GLU A 187 -7.31 -2.03 16.63
N ILE A 188 -6.09 -1.55 16.92
CA ILE A 188 -4.85 -2.15 16.42
C ILE A 188 -4.31 -3.24 17.37
N ALA A 189 -4.64 -3.19 18.66
CA ALA A 189 -4.13 -4.10 19.69
C ALA A 189 -4.78 -5.49 19.62
#